data_e1c99fff0c4116e2fff59f887bfa72f2
#
_entry.id   e1c99fff0c4116e2fff59f887bfa72f2
#
_cell.length_a   1.000
_cell.length_b   1.000
_cell.length_c   1.000
_cell.angle_alpha   90.00
_cell.angle_beta   90.00
_cell.angle_gamma   90.00
#
_symmetry.space_group_name_H-M   'P 1'
#
loop_
_entity.id
_entity.type
_entity.pdbx_description
1 polymer ?
#
loop_
_entity_poly.entity_id
_entity_poly.type
_entity_poly.pdbx_seq_one_letter_code
_entity_poly.pdbx_strand_id
1 'polypeptide(L)'
;LKMWSMGLLKKEFPRYEYQKIRWEKSNKTNTGLAMQVEALSQGLANASFLAIPIFLISASPLIQLSTLEIIGFTIFMLSLVFETVADYQKLKFLKEMKRQNKKNMVCDIGLWKYTRHPNYFAEWMVWNGLIIASIPSYISLFDSEGLWLWIMIGIALLYTSRIMYITLVYLTGAVPSEYYSAQKRPEYKSYQKSTNIFFPGFKKIS
;
A
#
# COMPACT_ATOMS: atom_id res chain seq x y z
N LEU A 1 -16.09 -12.50 -4.97
CA LEU A 1 -16.22 -13.98 -5.13
C LEU A 1 -15.02 -14.72 -4.52
N LYS A 2 -13.76 -14.32 -4.79
CA LYS A 2 -12.56 -14.99 -4.26
C LYS A 2 -12.42 -14.91 -2.73
N MET A 3 -12.80 -13.81 -2.11
CA MET A 3 -12.78 -13.63 -0.65
C MET A 3 -13.80 -14.54 0.06
N TRP A 4 -14.97 -14.75 -0.52
CA TRP A 4 -15.99 -15.67 0.02
C TRP A 4 -15.53 -17.12 0.00
N SER A 5 -14.87 -17.53 -1.08
CA SER A 5 -14.31 -18.89 -1.20
C SER A 5 -13.13 -19.15 -0.26
N MET A 6 -12.46 -18.09 0.24
CA MET A 6 -11.35 -18.18 1.20
C MET A 6 -11.80 -18.25 2.66
N GLY A 7 -13.11 -18.32 2.94
CA GLY A 7 -13.62 -18.47 4.30
C GLY A 7 -13.59 -17.19 5.14
N LEU A 8 -13.88 -16.04 4.52
CA LEU A 8 -13.88 -14.71 5.13
C LEU A 8 -14.60 -14.64 6.49
N LEU A 9 -15.64 -15.44 6.68
CA LEU A 9 -16.41 -15.49 7.94
C LEU A 9 -16.00 -16.62 8.87
N LYS A 10 -15.06 -17.50 8.45
CA LYS A 10 -14.67 -18.70 9.22
C LYS A 10 -13.29 -18.61 9.84
N LYS A 11 -12.42 -17.73 9.32
CA LYS A 11 -11.04 -17.60 9.81
C LYS A 11 -10.59 -16.15 9.73
N GLU A 12 -10.04 -15.67 10.82
CA GLU A 12 -9.48 -14.32 10.89
C GLU A 12 -8.22 -14.21 10.00
N PHE A 13 -8.04 -13.07 9.35
CA PHE A 13 -6.84 -12.84 8.55
C PHE A 13 -5.63 -12.60 9.46
N PRO A 14 -4.43 -13.09 9.08
CA PRO A 14 -3.21 -12.94 9.87
C PRO A 14 -2.90 -11.49 10.29
N ARG A 15 -3.28 -10.49 9.47
CA ARG A 15 -3.10 -9.06 9.80
C ARG A 15 -3.88 -8.64 11.05
N TYR A 16 -5.08 -9.17 11.26
CA TYR A 16 -5.89 -8.86 12.44
C TYR A 16 -5.38 -9.58 13.70
N GLU A 17 -4.90 -10.83 13.53
CA GLU A 17 -4.20 -11.54 14.61
C GLU A 17 -2.95 -10.76 15.07
N TYR A 18 -2.14 -10.28 14.11
CA TYR A 18 -0.98 -9.43 14.42
C TYR A 18 -1.37 -8.15 15.14
N GLN A 19 -2.45 -7.51 14.72
CA GLN A 19 -2.95 -6.27 15.35
C GLN A 19 -3.41 -6.53 16.79
N LYS A 20 -4.09 -7.64 17.06
CA LYS A 20 -4.47 -8.05 18.41
C LYS A 20 -3.25 -8.24 19.32
N ILE A 21 -2.23 -8.97 18.86
CA ILE A 21 -0.98 -9.15 19.60
C ILE A 21 -0.32 -7.79 19.92
N ARG A 22 -0.38 -6.85 18.99
CA ARG A 22 0.16 -5.50 19.18
C ARG A 22 -0.63 -4.71 20.21
N TRP A 23 -1.96 -4.83 20.23
CA TRP A 23 -2.82 -4.19 21.23
C TRP A 23 -2.65 -4.79 22.62
N GLU A 24 -2.55 -6.10 22.73
CA GLU A 24 -2.26 -6.79 24.00
C GLU A 24 -0.93 -6.32 24.60
N LYS A 25 0.12 -6.20 23.78
CA LYS A 25 1.41 -5.65 24.21
C LYS A 25 1.33 -4.19 24.66
N SER A 26 0.34 -3.43 24.20
CA SER A 26 0.10 -2.03 24.60
C SER A 26 -0.95 -1.89 25.70
N ASN A 27 -1.26 -2.97 26.43
CA ASN A 27 -2.24 -3.03 27.52
C ASN A 27 -3.66 -2.59 27.15
N LYS A 28 -4.07 -2.72 25.88
CA LYS A 28 -5.45 -2.49 25.46
C LYS A 28 -6.29 -3.72 25.79
N THR A 29 -7.13 -3.61 26.83
CA THR A 29 -7.94 -4.73 27.35
C THR A 29 -9.14 -5.08 26.47
N ASN A 30 -9.72 -4.11 25.76
CA ASN A 30 -10.89 -4.32 24.89
C ASN A 30 -10.49 -4.36 23.41
N THR A 31 -10.10 -5.53 22.93
CA THR A 31 -9.70 -5.74 21.53
C THR A 31 -10.85 -5.56 20.53
N GLY A 32 -12.10 -5.83 20.93
CA GLY A 32 -13.29 -5.61 20.10
C GLY A 32 -13.52 -4.13 19.81
N LEU A 33 -13.50 -3.29 20.84
CA LEU A 33 -13.60 -1.85 20.68
C LEU A 33 -12.41 -1.28 19.88
N ALA A 34 -11.19 -1.76 20.15
CA ALA A 34 -10.01 -1.35 19.41
C ALA A 34 -10.13 -1.67 17.91
N MET A 35 -10.73 -2.82 17.55
CA MET A 35 -10.99 -3.19 16.15
C MET A 35 -12.01 -2.26 15.49
N GLN A 36 -13.09 -1.91 16.19
CA GLN A 36 -14.11 -0.99 15.67
C GLN A 36 -13.54 0.41 15.46
N VAL A 37 -12.76 0.92 16.40
CA VAL A 37 -12.08 2.21 16.28
C VAL A 37 -11.09 2.21 15.10
N GLU A 38 -10.33 1.14 14.92
CA GLU A 38 -9.41 0.98 13.78
C GLU A 38 -10.17 0.97 12.45
N ALA A 39 -11.25 0.19 12.32
CA ALA A 39 -12.06 0.13 11.11
C ALA A 39 -12.71 1.48 10.80
N LEU A 40 -13.23 2.19 11.82
CA LEU A 40 -13.82 3.50 11.64
C LEU A 40 -12.78 4.55 11.24
N SER A 41 -11.60 4.56 11.86
CA SER A 41 -10.51 5.48 11.52
C SER A 41 -9.97 5.24 10.11
N GLN A 42 -9.86 3.99 9.67
CA GLN A 42 -9.53 3.66 8.28
C GLN A 42 -10.62 4.13 7.30
N GLY A 43 -11.89 3.94 7.63
CA GLY A 43 -13.02 4.42 6.83
C GLY A 43 -13.01 5.94 6.70
N LEU A 44 -12.80 6.66 7.79
CA LEU A 44 -12.69 8.13 7.78
C LEU A 44 -11.47 8.62 6.98
N ALA A 45 -10.31 7.97 7.12
CA ALA A 45 -9.13 8.31 6.34
C ALA A 45 -9.37 8.11 4.83
N ASN A 46 -10.03 7.02 4.44
CA ASN A 46 -10.39 6.76 3.05
C ASN A 46 -11.38 7.81 2.50
N ALA A 47 -12.41 8.15 3.28
CA ALA A 47 -13.43 9.11 2.86
C ALA A 47 -12.93 10.57 2.86
N SER A 48 -11.86 10.88 3.58
CA SER A 48 -11.29 12.22 3.65
C SER A 48 -10.03 12.35 2.78
N PHE A 49 -8.89 11.97 3.30
CA PHE A 49 -7.60 12.22 2.64
C PHE A 49 -7.42 11.50 1.31
N LEU A 50 -7.82 10.23 1.21
CA LEU A 50 -7.67 9.46 -0.03
C LEU A 50 -8.66 9.89 -1.11
N ALA A 51 -9.79 10.48 -0.75
CA ALA A 51 -10.74 11.02 -1.72
C ALA A 51 -10.27 12.33 -2.37
N ILE A 52 -9.40 13.11 -1.70
CA ILE A 52 -9.01 14.45 -2.17
C ILE A 52 -8.42 14.46 -3.58
N PRO A 53 -7.39 13.67 -3.94
CA PRO A 53 -6.86 13.70 -5.29
C PRO A 53 -7.90 13.31 -6.34
N ILE A 54 -8.77 12.34 -6.05
CA ILE A 54 -9.83 11.90 -6.95
C ILE A 54 -10.88 13.02 -7.14
N PHE A 55 -11.27 13.65 -6.04
CA PHE A 55 -12.20 14.79 -6.08
C PHE A 55 -11.64 15.94 -6.90
N LEU A 56 -10.39 16.32 -6.71
CA LEU A 56 -9.74 17.40 -7.47
C LEU A 56 -9.71 17.11 -8.97
N ILE A 57 -9.36 15.86 -9.35
CA ILE A 57 -9.36 15.45 -10.76
C ILE A 57 -10.78 15.53 -11.35
N SER A 58 -11.78 15.04 -10.62
CA SER A 58 -13.16 15.01 -11.10
C SER A 58 -13.83 16.38 -11.16
N ALA A 59 -13.43 17.31 -10.31
CA ALA A 59 -13.92 18.69 -10.26
C ALA A 59 -13.04 19.65 -11.07
N SER A 60 -12.11 19.14 -11.88
CA SER A 60 -11.18 19.97 -12.65
C SER A 60 -11.93 20.92 -13.60
N PRO A 61 -11.64 22.23 -13.57
CA PRO A 61 -12.19 23.18 -14.53
C PRO A 61 -11.46 23.13 -15.88
N LEU A 62 -10.40 22.34 -16.02
CA LEU A 62 -9.56 22.30 -17.21
C LEU A 62 -10.25 21.52 -18.33
N ILE A 63 -10.36 22.14 -19.50
CA ILE A 63 -10.99 21.55 -20.69
C ILE A 63 -10.03 20.55 -21.37
N GLN A 64 -8.73 20.78 -21.24
CA GLN A 64 -7.70 19.95 -21.86
C GLN A 64 -6.79 19.36 -20.79
N LEU A 65 -6.34 18.12 -21.02
CA LEU A 65 -5.39 17.48 -20.13
C LEU A 65 -4.05 18.21 -20.13
N SER A 66 -3.61 18.59 -18.97
CA SER A 66 -2.28 19.17 -18.77
C SER A 66 -1.17 18.12 -18.81
N THR A 67 0.07 18.54 -19.00
CA THR A 67 1.24 17.65 -18.97
C THR A 67 1.36 16.90 -17.65
N LEU A 68 1.06 17.55 -16.51
CA LEU A 68 1.11 16.88 -15.19
C LEU A 68 0.02 15.84 -15.03
N GLU A 69 -1.18 16.06 -15.56
CA GLU A 69 -2.23 15.04 -15.57
C GLU A 69 -1.80 13.83 -16.39
N ILE A 70 -1.23 14.04 -17.59
CA ILE A 70 -0.73 12.95 -18.43
C ILE A 70 0.37 12.16 -17.71
N ILE A 71 1.33 12.85 -17.09
CA ILE A 71 2.41 12.21 -16.30
C ILE A 71 1.80 11.43 -15.13
N GLY A 72 0.89 12.03 -14.36
CA GLY A 72 0.25 11.40 -13.21
C GLY A 72 -0.52 10.13 -13.60
N PHE A 73 -1.34 10.20 -14.65
CA PHE A 73 -2.06 9.03 -15.16
C PHE A 73 -1.13 7.97 -15.75
N THR A 74 -0.04 8.37 -16.38
CA THR A 74 0.98 7.42 -16.86
C THR A 74 1.62 6.67 -15.70
N ILE A 75 2.03 7.37 -14.63
CA ILE A 75 2.57 6.75 -13.42
C ILE A 75 1.52 5.83 -12.80
N PHE A 76 0.27 6.26 -12.67
CA PHE A 76 -0.84 5.45 -12.18
C PHE A 76 -0.98 4.14 -12.95
N MET A 77 -1.08 4.21 -14.28
CA MET A 77 -1.24 3.02 -15.14
C MET A 77 -0.03 2.08 -15.10
N LEU A 78 1.19 2.62 -15.17
CA LEU A 78 2.41 1.81 -15.07
C LEU A 78 2.52 1.13 -13.69
N SER A 79 2.09 1.80 -12.64
CA SER A 79 2.10 1.23 -11.28
C SER A 79 1.10 0.10 -11.12
N LEU A 80 -0.10 0.19 -11.70
CA LEU A 80 -1.08 -0.90 -11.72
C LEU A 80 -0.54 -2.13 -12.46
N VAL A 81 0.14 -1.92 -13.59
CA VAL A 81 0.78 -3.01 -14.33
C VAL A 81 1.90 -3.62 -13.49
N PHE A 82 2.74 -2.80 -12.87
CA PHE A 82 3.84 -3.27 -12.03
C PHE A 82 3.33 -4.08 -10.82
N GLU A 83 2.28 -3.63 -10.14
CA GLU A 83 1.61 -4.36 -9.05
C GLU A 83 1.09 -5.71 -9.51
N THR A 84 0.37 -5.72 -10.65
CA THR A 84 -0.17 -6.94 -11.25
C THR A 84 0.93 -7.94 -11.58
N VAL A 85 2.04 -7.48 -12.16
CA VAL A 85 3.20 -8.32 -12.48
C VAL A 85 3.86 -8.87 -11.21
N ALA A 86 4.01 -8.03 -10.17
CA ALA A 86 4.58 -8.46 -8.90
C ALA A 86 3.73 -9.57 -8.25
N ASP A 87 2.42 -9.40 -8.20
CA ASP A 87 1.49 -10.39 -7.64
C ASP A 87 1.45 -11.67 -8.49
N TYR A 88 1.47 -11.55 -9.81
CA TYR A 88 1.54 -12.70 -10.71
C TYR A 88 2.84 -13.51 -10.49
N GLN A 89 3.98 -12.85 -10.38
CA GLN A 89 5.26 -13.51 -10.10
C GLN A 89 5.19 -14.28 -8.76
N LYS A 90 4.64 -13.67 -7.72
CA LYS A 90 4.45 -14.32 -6.42
C LYS A 90 3.54 -15.55 -6.51
N LEU A 91 2.39 -15.40 -7.17
CA LEU A 91 1.45 -16.50 -7.35
C LEU A 91 2.05 -17.65 -8.15
N LYS A 92 2.77 -17.34 -9.24
CA LYS A 92 3.46 -18.35 -10.06
C LYS A 92 4.51 -19.09 -9.24
N PHE A 93 5.33 -18.37 -8.48
CA PHE A 93 6.33 -18.97 -7.59
C PHE A 93 5.67 -19.90 -6.57
N LEU A 94 4.61 -19.47 -5.88
CA LEU A 94 3.94 -20.30 -4.88
C LEU A 94 3.31 -21.54 -5.48
N LYS A 95 2.73 -21.48 -6.69
CA LYS A 95 2.20 -22.63 -7.42
C LYS A 95 3.31 -23.63 -7.77
N GLU A 96 4.45 -23.15 -8.23
CA GLU A 96 5.59 -24.01 -8.58
C GLU A 96 6.19 -24.69 -7.34
N MET A 97 6.36 -23.96 -6.24
CA MET A 97 6.84 -24.57 -4.98
C MET A 97 5.88 -25.64 -4.47
N LYS A 98 4.56 -25.40 -4.60
CA LYS A 98 3.55 -26.42 -4.26
C LYS A 98 3.66 -27.65 -5.15
N ARG A 99 3.89 -27.48 -6.46
CA ARG A 99 4.08 -28.60 -7.42
C ARG A 99 5.30 -29.44 -7.08
N GLN A 100 6.38 -28.77 -6.65
CA GLN A 100 7.62 -29.42 -6.22
C GLN A 100 7.58 -29.98 -4.78
N ASN A 101 6.42 -29.91 -4.11
CA ASN A 101 6.25 -30.28 -2.71
C ASN A 101 7.22 -29.54 -1.73
N LYS A 102 7.72 -28.37 -2.15
CA LYS A 102 8.57 -27.50 -1.32
C LYS A 102 7.71 -26.56 -0.51
N LYS A 103 7.92 -26.53 0.80
CA LYS A 103 7.19 -25.66 1.73
C LYS A 103 8.10 -24.55 2.27
N ASN A 104 7.51 -23.43 2.65
CA ASN A 104 8.19 -22.35 3.35
C ASN A 104 9.37 -21.70 2.59
N MET A 105 9.33 -21.73 1.25
CA MET A 105 10.34 -21.08 0.42
C MET A 105 10.14 -19.56 0.36
N VAL A 106 11.22 -18.83 0.23
CA VAL A 106 11.23 -17.38 0.04
C VAL A 106 11.11 -17.05 -1.44
N CYS A 107 10.19 -16.14 -1.80
CA CYS A 107 10.06 -15.64 -3.15
C CYS A 107 11.07 -14.52 -3.38
N ASP A 108 12.18 -14.85 -4.02
CA ASP A 108 13.30 -13.98 -4.33
C ASP A 108 13.59 -13.98 -5.83
N ILE A 109 12.55 -13.82 -6.65
CA ILE A 109 12.62 -13.85 -8.12
C ILE A 109 11.99 -12.59 -8.73
N GLY A 110 12.40 -12.23 -9.94
CA GLY A 110 11.85 -11.09 -10.67
C GLY A 110 11.90 -9.80 -9.85
N LEU A 111 10.77 -9.12 -9.70
CA LEU A 111 10.66 -7.87 -8.95
C LEU A 111 10.96 -8.05 -7.44
N TRP A 112 10.71 -9.25 -6.90
CA TRP A 112 10.98 -9.61 -5.50
C TRP A 112 12.48 -9.71 -5.16
N LYS A 113 13.37 -9.62 -6.16
CA LYS A 113 14.81 -9.46 -5.93
C LYS A 113 15.22 -8.06 -5.49
N TYR A 114 14.46 -7.04 -5.92
CA TYR A 114 14.80 -5.64 -5.73
C TYR A 114 14.15 -5.03 -4.50
N THR A 115 12.98 -5.54 -4.12
CA THR A 115 12.29 -5.18 -2.89
C THR A 115 11.47 -6.37 -2.39
N ARG A 116 11.30 -6.46 -1.07
CA ARG A 116 10.52 -7.54 -0.45
C ARG A 116 9.01 -7.37 -0.62
N HIS A 117 8.55 -6.16 -0.99
CA HIS A 117 7.15 -5.81 -1.19
C HIS A 117 6.96 -4.94 -2.44
N PRO A 118 7.26 -5.48 -3.64
CA PRO A 118 7.15 -4.72 -4.89
C PRO A 118 5.70 -4.30 -5.19
N ASN A 119 4.71 -5.12 -4.81
CA ASN A 119 3.29 -4.80 -4.95
C ASN A 119 2.87 -3.62 -4.07
N TYR A 120 3.32 -3.54 -2.81
CA TYR A 120 3.01 -2.40 -1.94
C TYR A 120 3.71 -1.12 -2.39
N PHE A 121 4.93 -1.22 -2.91
CA PHE A 121 5.59 -0.07 -3.53
C PHE A 121 4.80 0.43 -4.74
N ALA A 122 4.31 -0.47 -5.58
CA ALA A 122 3.48 -0.11 -6.73
C ALA A 122 2.15 0.52 -6.30
N GLU A 123 1.46 -0.04 -5.31
CA GLU A 123 0.24 0.53 -4.75
C GLU A 123 0.48 1.95 -4.19
N TRP A 124 1.60 2.20 -3.53
CA TRP A 124 1.99 3.55 -3.11
C TRP A 124 2.19 4.49 -4.30
N MET A 125 2.81 4.01 -5.39
CA MET A 125 3.01 4.78 -6.62
C MET A 125 1.70 5.05 -7.36
N VAL A 126 0.69 4.18 -7.28
CA VAL A 126 -0.68 4.43 -7.78
C VAL A 126 -1.24 5.71 -7.15
N TRP A 127 -1.17 5.84 -5.82
CA TRP A 127 -1.63 7.03 -5.11
C TRP A 127 -0.81 8.28 -5.44
N ASN A 128 0.51 8.16 -5.57
CA ASN A 128 1.35 9.28 -6.00
C ASN A 128 1.04 9.71 -7.43
N GLY A 129 0.72 8.79 -8.33
CA GLY A 129 0.23 9.10 -9.67
C GLY A 129 -1.05 9.95 -9.66
N LEU A 130 -2.03 9.57 -8.83
CA LEU A 130 -3.27 10.35 -8.66
C LEU A 130 -3.00 11.73 -8.03
N ILE A 131 -2.10 11.82 -7.06
CA ILE A 131 -1.70 13.11 -6.47
C ILE A 131 -1.07 14.00 -7.53
N ILE A 132 -0.14 13.51 -8.34
CA ILE A 132 0.49 14.27 -9.43
C ILE A 132 -0.56 14.71 -10.46
N ALA A 133 -1.50 13.83 -10.84
CA ALA A 133 -2.57 14.16 -11.75
C ALA A 133 -3.52 15.23 -11.19
N SER A 134 -3.67 15.35 -9.88
CA SER A 134 -4.52 16.36 -9.22
C SER A 134 -3.87 17.74 -9.10
N ILE A 135 -2.55 17.87 -9.30
CA ILE A 135 -1.81 19.14 -9.10
C ILE A 135 -2.37 20.30 -9.95
N PRO A 136 -2.67 20.13 -11.26
CA PRO A 136 -3.19 21.25 -12.06
C PRO A 136 -4.53 21.78 -11.54
N SER A 137 -5.44 20.86 -11.15
CA SER A 137 -6.72 21.25 -10.54
C SER A 137 -6.52 21.91 -9.18
N TYR A 138 -5.56 21.42 -8.37
CA TYR A 138 -5.19 22.05 -7.10
C TYR A 138 -4.66 23.48 -7.31
N ILE A 139 -3.82 23.72 -8.32
CA ILE A 139 -3.28 25.05 -8.62
C ILE A 139 -4.41 25.99 -9.03
N SER A 140 -5.39 25.53 -9.84
CA SER A 140 -6.50 26.37 -10.28
C SER A 140 -7.43 26.82 -9.14
N LEU A 141 -7.43 26.12 -8.01
CA LEU A 141 -8.19 26.54 -6.83
C LEU A 141 -7.63 27.80 -6.16
N PHE A 142 -6.38 28.18 -6.43
CA PHE A 142 -5.77 29.36 -5.82
C PHE A 142 -6.52 30.66 -6.15
N ASP A 143 -7.06 30.75 -7.36
CA ASP A 143 -7.78 31.92 -7.84
C ASP A 143 -9.30 31.94 -7.47
N SER A 144 -9.84 30.74 -7.13
CA SER A 144 -11.28 30.59 -6.87
C SER A 144 -11.63 30.44 -5.39
N GLU A 145 -10.68 29.94 -4.58
CA GLU A 145 -10.93 29.61 -3.19
C GLU A 145 -10.08 30.47 -2.24
N GLY A 146 -10.47 30.51 -0.96
CA GLY A 146 -9.70 31.23 0.04
C GLY A 146 -8.33 30.54 0.31
N LEU A 147 -7.32 31.38 0.58
CA LEU A 147 -5.93 30.94 0.83
C LEU A 147 -5.82 29.79 1.86
N TRP A 148 -6.61 29.85 2.93
CA TRP A 148 -6.59 28.80 3.96
C TRP A 148 -7.05 27.45 3.45
N LEU A 149 -8.11 27.39 2.66
CA LEU A 149 -8.61 26.16 2.06
C LEU A 149 -7.59 25.59 1.08
N TRP A 150 -6.99 26.44 0.27
CA TRP A 150 -5.91 26.05 -0.66
C TRP A 150 -4.72 25.42 0.08
N ILE A 151 -4.23 26.06 1.16
CA ILE A 151 -3.13 25.51 1.99
C ILE A 151 -3.54 24.17 2.61
N MET A 152 -4.74 24.05 3.18
CA MET A 152 -5.22 22.81 3.79
C MET A 152 -5.28 21.66 2.78
N ILE A 153 -5.76 21.89 1.57
CA ILE A 153 -5.79 20.88 0.51
C ILE A 153 -4.37 20.47 0.11
N GLY A 154 -3.43 21.39 -0.02
CA GLY A 154 -2.03 21.10 -0.31
C GLY A 154 -1.37 20.23 0.76
N ILE A 155 -1.58 20.57 2.04
CA ILE A 155 -1.12 19.74 3.16
C ILE A 155 -1.76 18.33 3.11
N ALA A 156 -3.05 18.26 2.81
CA ALA A 156 -3.77 16.98 2.73
C ALA A 156 -3.26 16.10 1.58
N LEU A 157 -2.90 16.64 0.41
CA LEU A 157 -2.27 15.90 -0.67
C LEU A 157 -0.92 15.30 -0.26
N LEU A 158 -0.06 16.09 0.40
CA LEU A 158 1.22 15.60 0.94
C LEU A 158 0.99 14.52 2.01
N TYR A 159 0.00 14.73 2.87
CA TYR A 159 -0.35 13.78 3.92
C TYR A 159 -0.89 12.48 3.34
N THR A 160 -1.62 12.50 2.23
CA THR A 160 -2.12 11.31 1.54
C THR A 160 -0.98 10.37 1.14
N SER A 161 0.07 10.87 0.50
CA SER A 161 1.24 10.05 0.15
C SER A 161 1.90 9.44 1.38
N ARG A 162 2.06 10.25 2.45
CA ARG A 162 2.67 9.80 3.70
C ARG A 162 1.82 8.76 4.43
N ILE A 163 0.51 8.95 4.55
CA ILE A 163 -0.36 8.00 5.25
C ILE A 163 -0.42 6.67 4.51
N MET A 164 -0.44 6.68 3.18
CA MET A 164 -0.37 5.47 2.38
C MET A 164 0.94 4.72 2.61
N TYR A 165 2.08 5.43 2.63
CA TYR A 165 3.37 4.81 2.97
C TYR A 165 3.33 4.15 4.36
N ILE A 166 2.85 4.86 5.39
CA ILE A 166 2.77 4.33 6.76
C ILE A 166 1.85 3.11 6.81
N THR A 167 0.72 3.15 6.13
CA THR A 167 -0.24 2.05 6.08
C THR A 167 0.36 0.82 5.40
N LEU A 168 0.97 0.99 4.23
CA LEU A 168 1.54 -0.11 3.44
C LEU A 168 2.82 -0.68 4.03
N VAL A 169 3.55 0.08 4.82
CA VAL A 169 4.78 -0.43 5.46
C VAL A 169 4.50 -0.93 6.87
N TYR A 170 3.89 -0.13 7.72
CA TYR A 170 3.88 -0.38 9.16
C TYR A 170 2.56 -0.89 9.73
N LEU A 171 1.41 -0.46 9.17
CA LEU A 171 0.12 -0.77 9.80
C LEU A 171 -0.45 -2.10 9.32
N THR A 172 -0.63 -2.25 8.01
CA THR A 172 -1.33 -3.41 7.44
C THR A 172 -0.51 -4.20 6.42
N GLY A 173 0.60 -3.65 5.94
CA GLY A 173 1.35 -4.17 4.80
C GLY A 173 2.62 -4.94 5.18
N ALA A 174 3.80 -4.36 4.90
CA ALA A 174 5.09 -5.05 4.91
C ALA A 174 5.46 -5.64 6.28
N VAL A 175 5.51 -4.82 7.32
CA VAL A 175 5.92 -5.26 8.66
C VAL A 175 5.04 -6.38 9.22
N PRO A 176 3.69 -6.27 9.22
CA PRO A 176 2.83 -7.37 9.66
C PRO A 176 3.00 -8.66 8.84
N SER A 177 3.17 -8.54 7.53
CA SER A 177 3.35 -9.73 6.66
C SER A 177 4.70 -10.42 6.87
N GLU A 178 5.75 -9.65 7.18
CA GLU A 178 7.08 -10.18 7.48
C GLU A 178 7.17 -10.87 8.83
N TYR A 179 6.40 -10.43 9.82
CA TYR A 179 6.36 -11.05 11.14
C TYR A 179 6.10 -12.55 11.06
N TYR A 180 5.05 -12.95 10.34
CA TYR A 180 4.73 -14.37 10.15
C TYR A 180 5.64 -15.07 9.15
N SER A 181 6.13 -14.34 8.14
CA SER A 181 7.04 -14.88 7.15
C SER A 181 8.38 -15.30 7.76
N ALA A 182 8.93 -14.47 8.64
CA ALA A 182 10.19 -14.75 9.33
C ALA A 182 10.09 -15.95 10.30
N GLN A 183 8.91 -16.21 10.87
CA GLN A 183 8.69 -17.38 11.73
C GLN A 183 8.57 -18.69 10.95
N LYS A 184 7.96 -18.62 9.75
CA LYS A 184 7.65 -19.81 8.94
C LYS A 184 8.76 -20.21 7.98
N ARG A 185 9.67 -19.29 7.63
CA ARG A 185 10.69 -19.47 6.59
C ARG A 185 12.08 -19.20 7.16
N PRO A 186 12.92 -20.24 7.33
CA PRO A 186 14.27 -20.08 7.91
C PRO A 186 15.14 -19.06 7.14
N GLU A 187 15.05 -19.08 5.80
CA GLU A 187 15.86 -18.22 4.92
C GLU A 187 15.35 -16.76 4.86
N TYR A 188 14.21 -16.47 5.46
CA TYR A 188 13.61 -15.14 5.37
C TYR A 188 14.48 -14.05 6.01
N LYS A 189 15.18 -14.38 7.08
CA LYS A 189 16.11 -13.46 7.76
C LYS A 189 17.28 -13.05 6.85
N SER A 190 17.79 -13.97 6.05
CA SER A 190 18.85 -13.68 5.05
C SER A 190 18.30 -12.77 3.95
N TYR A 191 17.08 -13.03 3.47
CA TYR A 191 16.40 -12.18 2.51
C TYR A 191 16.14 -10.77 3.05
N GLN A 192 15.80 -10.64 4.33
CA GLN A 192 15.65 -9.33 4.99
C GLN A 192 16.95 -8.52 5.04
N LYS A 193 18.09 -9.19 5.20
CA LYS A 193 19.41 -8.52 5.23
C LYS A 193 19.83 -8.04 3.85
N SER A 194 19.59 -8.83 2.82
CA SER A 194 20.07 -8.57 1.46
C SER A 194 19.15 -7.68 0.62
N THR A 195 17.85 -7.59 0.94
CA THR A 195 16.85 -6.93 0.09
C THR A 195 16.08 -5.88 0.88
N ASN A 196 15.86 -4.71 0.27
CA ASN A 196 15.12 -3.62 0.89
C ASN A 196 13.66 -4.00 1.18
N ILE A 197 13.09 -3.41 2.23
CA ILE A 197 11.70 -3.70 2.60
C ILE A 197 10.69 -3.14 1.60
N PHE A 198 10.90 -1.91 1.10
CA PHE A 198 9.89 -1.17 0.36
C PHE A 198 10.43 -0.56 -0.94
N PHE A 199 11.39 0.34 -0.88
CA PHE A 199 11.95 0.96 -2.07
C PHE A 199 12.82 -0.04 -2.85
N PRO A 200 12.56 -0.21 -4.18
CA PRO A 200 13.40 -1.06 -5.01
C PRO A 200 14.86 -0.61 -5.00
N GLY A 201 15.77 -1.57 -4.92
CA GLY A 201 17.20 -1.32 -4.93
C GLY A 201 17.99 -2.60 -5.20
N PHE A 202 19.27 -2.48 -5.50
CA PHE A 202 20.12 -3.64 -5.69
C PHE A 202 20.34 -4.39 -4.37
N LYS A 203 20.57 -5.70 -4.47
CA LYS A 203 20.90 -6.51 -3.29
C LYS A 203 22.12 -5.96 -2.57
N LYS A 204 22.03 -5.87 -1.25
CA LYS A 204 23.16 -5.51 -0.41
C LYS A 204 24.13 -6.69 -0.38
N ILE A 205 25.38 -6.41 -0.60
CA ILE A 205 26.47 -7.36 -0.40
C ILE A 205 26.61 -7.52 1.12
N SER A 206 26.31 -8.72 1.63
CA SER A 206 26.47 -9.07 3.06
C SER A 206 27.85 -9.61 3.31
#